data_d8d76476c48ff534a0b9da691b52fed9
#
_entry.id   d8d76476c48ff534a0b9da691b52fed9
#
_cell.length_a   1.000
_cell.length_b   1.000
_cell.length_c   1.000
_cell.angle_alpha   90.00
_cell.angle_beta   90.00
_cell.angle_gamma   90.00
#
_symmetry.space_group_name_H-M   'P 1'
#
loop_
_entity.id
_entity.type
_entity.pdbx_description
1 polymer ?
#
loop_
_entity_poly.entity_id
_entity_poly.type
_entity_poly.pdbx_seq_one_letter_code
_entity_poly.pdbx_strand_id
1 'polypeptide(L)'
;MPTFKNRTLVPRIEVLVTDTVIKQFQQDGTFVITSDDKADATLTGEISRINRLPARSVRGNVLATTEFNIALSLKFSLIARDGKPLAGPGEVTGSTSFFVTSDVTTDERQALPLATEDLATRLVTQLSEGW
;
A
#
# COMPACT_ATOMS: atom_id res chain seq x y z
N MET A 1 13.77 6.85 -4.04
CA MET A 1 12.67 5.87 -4.07
C MET A 1 12.00 5.91 -5.44
N PRO A 2 12.30 4.96 -6.30
CA PRO A 2 11.66 4.91 -7.61
C PRO A 2 10.18 4.52 -7.47
N THR A 3 9.41 4.79 -8.53
CA THR A 3 8.00 4.39 -8.56
C THR A 3 7.89 2.87 -8.39
N PHE A 4 6.97 2.44 -7.54
CA PHE A 4 6.75 1.02 -7.33
C PHE A 4 6.21 0.35 -8.60
N LYS A 5 6.50 -0.94 -8.74
CA LYS A 5 5.97 -1.74 -9.84
C LYS A 5 4.55 -2.19 -9.52
N ASN A 6 3.75 -2.36 -10.56
CA ASN A 6 2.36 -2.78 -10.43
C ASN A 6 2.17 -4.13 -11.12
N ARG A 7 1.92 -5.16 -10.31
CA ARG A 7 1.60 -6.52 -10.81
C ARG A 7 0.10 -6.79 -10.83
N THR A 8 -0.70 -5.80 -10.50
CA THR A 8 -2.16 -5.94 -10.46
C THR A 8 -2.79 -5.48 -11.75
N LEU A 9 -4.10 -5.69 -11.88
CA LEU A 9 -4.87 -5.23 -13.03
C LEU A 9 -5.44 -3.83 -12.83
N VAL A 10 -5.17 -3.20 -11.69
CA VAL A 10 -5.67 -1.85 -11.40
C VAL A 10 -4.69 -0.83 -11.96
N PRO A 11 -5.06 -0.09 -13.02
CA PRO A 11 -4.12 0.85 -13.62
C PRO A 11 -3.82 2.02 -12.69
N ARG A 12 -2.58 2.48 -12.71
CA ARG A 12 -2.08 3.63 -11.95
C ARG A 12 -2.06 3.46 -10.43
N ILE A 13 -2.32 2.27 -9.92
CA ILE A 13 -2.24 2.05 -8.48
C ILE A 13 -0.80 2.30 -7.97
N GLU A 14 0.21 2.05 -8.80
CA GLU A 14 1.61 2.31 -8.46
C GLU A 14 1.87 3.78 -8.18
N VAL A 15 1.22 4.68 -8.90
CA VAL A 15 1.35 6.13 -8.67
C VAL A 15 0.74 6.53 -7.33
N LEU A 16 -0.46 6.05 -7.05
CA LEU A 16 -1.15 6.32 -5.79
C LEU A 16 -0.33 5.81 -4.60
N VAL A 17 0.12 4.57 -4.67
CA VAL A 17 0.87 3.96 -3.56
C VAL A 17 2.21 4.66 -3.36
N THR A 18 2.94 4.92 -4.44
CA THR A 18 4.24 5.59 -4.37
C THR A 18 4.11 6.98 -3.75
N ASP A 19 3.16 7.77 -4.22
CA ASP A 19 2.97 9.13 -3.72
C ASP A 19 2.53 9.14 -2.26
N THR A 20 1.67 8.22 -1.87
CA THR A 20 1.18 8.12 -0.50
C THR A 20 2.31 7.71 0.46
N VAL A 21 3.16 6.77 0.04
CA VAL A 21 4.31 6.34 0.83
C VAL A 21 5.32 7.48 0.99
N ILE A 22 5.58 8.24 -0.07
CA ILE A 22 6.47 9.41 -0.01
C ILE A 22 5.94 10.42 1.01
N LYS A 23 4.65 10.74 0.96
CA LYS A 23 4.03 11.67 1.91
C LYS A 23 4.14 11.16 3.34
N GLN A 24 3.97 9.88 3.56
CA GLN A 24 4.07 9.30 4.88
C GLN A 24 5.51 9.39 5.42
N PHE A 25 6.52 9.17 4.60
CA PHE A 25 7.91 9.37 5.00
C PHE A 25 8.17 10.83 5.38
N GLN A 26 7.63 11.77 4.62
CA GLN A 26 7.80 13.20 4.91
C GLN A 26 7.14 13.60 6.22
N GLN A 27 5.98 13.02 6.54
CA GLN A 27 5.27 13.27 7.80
C GLN A 27 5.98 12.62 8.98
N ASP A 28 6.52 11.43 8.81
CA ASP A 28 7.20 10.70 9.86
C ASP A 28 8.52 11.37 10.26
N GLY A 29 9.27 11.86 9.30
CA GLY A 29 10.50 12.61 9.54
C GLY A 29 11.74 11.78 9.87
N THR A 30 11.63 10.47 10.03
CA THR A 30 12.78 9.61 10.32
C THR A 30 13.72 9.52 9.12
N PHE A 31 13.15 9.51 7.92
CA PHE A 31 13.90 9.43 6.67
C PHE A 31 13.64 10.66 5.82
N VAL A 32 14.62 11.05 5.02
CA VAL A 32 14.51 12.15 4.08
C VAL A 32 14.50 11.60 2.66
N ILE A 33 13.46 11.95 1.90
CA ILE A 33 13.38 11.58 0.48
C ILE A 33 14.33 12.48 -0.31
N THR A 34 15.19 11.86 -1.10
CA THR A 34 16.19 12.57 -1.88
C THR A 34 16.40 11.90 -3.23
N SER A 35 17.24 12.49 -4.07
CA SER A 35 17.57 11.94 -5.39
C SER A 35 18.50 10.72 -5.26
N ASP A 36 18.50 9.86 -6.29
CA ASP A 36 19.25 8.60 -6.28
C ASP A 36 20.76 8.81 -6.03
N ASP A 37 21.34 9.86 -6.57
CA ASP A 37 22.76 10.15 -6.44
C ASP A 37 23.17 10.58 -5.02
N LYS A 38 22.22 11.03 -4.22
CA LYS A 38 22.43 11.48 -2.83
C LYS A 38 21.90 10.50 -1.79
N ALA A 39 21.20 9.48 -2.22
CA ALA A 39 20.53 8.56 -1.32
C ALA A 39 21.51 7.60 -0.66
N ASP A 40 21.37 7.39 0.66
CA ASP A 40 22.11 6.37 1.41
C ASP A 40 21.52 4.98 1.19
N ALA A 41 20.24 4.92 0.83
CA ALA A 41 19.52 3.68 0.59
C ALA A 41 18.41 3.91 -0.42
N THR A 42 17.98 2.84 -1.07
CA THR A 42 16.89 2.86 -2.03
C THR A 42 15.81 1.88 -1.59
N LEU A 43 14.58 2.40 -1.50
CA LEU A 43 13.40 1.57 -1.26
C LEU A 43 12.81 1.18 -2.61
N THR A 44 12.75 -0.12 -2.87
CA THR A 44 12.08 -0.66 -4.05
C THR A 44 10.85 -1.44 -3.62
N GLY A 45 9.86 -1.49 -4.46
CA GLY A 45 8.63 -2.20 -4.13
C GLY A 45 7.84 -2.62 -5.34
N GLU A 46 6.98 -3.60 -5.11
CA GLU A 46 6.11 -4.15 -6.10
C GLU A 46 4.75 -4.42 -5.47
N ILE A 47 3.71 -3.83 -6.05
CA ILE A 47 2.34 -4.09 -5.62
C ILE A 47 1.98 -5.47 -6.14
N SER A 48 1.92 -6.46 -5.23
CA SER A 48 1.82 -7.86 -5.59
C SER A 48 0.38 -8.30 -5.82
N ARG A 49 -0.56 -7.74 -5.08
CA ARG A 49 -1.96 -8.13 -5.19
C ARG A 49 -2.89 -7.12 -4.54
N ILE A 50 -4.11 -7.11 -5.03
CA ILE A 50 -5.24 -6.42 -4.42
C ILE A 50 -6.34 -7.47 -4.27
N ASN A 51 -6.79 -7.69 -3.04
CA ASN A 51 -7.86 -8.64 -2.72
C ASN A 51 -9.09 -7.91 -2.24
N ARG A 52 -10.23 -8.34 -2.72
CA ARG A 52 -11.53 -7.86 -2.26
C ARG A 52 -12.31 -9.04 -1.70
N LEU A 53 -12.73 -8.94 -0.45
CA LEU A 53 -13.46 -10.00 0.23
C LEU A 53 -14.71 -9.44 0.88
N PRO A 54 -15.84 -10.18 0.85
CA PRO A 54 -17.03 -9.79 1.62
C PRO A 54 -16.67 -9.76 3.12
N ALA A 55 -16.92 -8.61 3.75
CA ALA A 55 -16.65 -8.45 5.18
C ALA A 55 -17.86 -8.84 6.01
N ARG A 56 -19.05 -8.63 5.44
CA ARG A 56 -20.30 -8.91 6.15
C ARG A 56 -21.40 -9.23 5.13
N SER A 57 -22.13 -10.30 5.37
CA SER A 57 -23.37 -10.59 4.66
C SER A 57 -24.53 -10.43 5.63
N VAL A 58 -25.64 -9.87 5.14
CA VAL A 58 -26.84 -9.75 5.95
C VAL A 58 -27.49 -11.12 6.03
N ARG A 59 -27.64 -11.60 7.26
CA ARG A 59 -28.21 -12.92 7.53
C ARG A 59 -29.67 -12.98 7.05
N GLY A 60 -29.97 -13.96 6.20
CA GLY A 60 -31.30 -14.11 5.64
C GLY A 60 -31.51 -13.41 4.30
N ASN A 61 -30.57 -12.60 3.85
CA ASN A 61 -30.62 -11.98 2.54
C ASN A 61 -29.31 -12.23 1.80
N VAL A 62 -29.24 -13.36 1.12
CA VAL A 62 -28.06 -13.82 0.37
C VAL A 62 -27.67 -12.90 -0.80
N LEU A 63 -28.53 -11.94 -1.17
CA LEU A 63 -28.27 -11.04 -2.28
C LEU A 63 -27.58 -9.75 -1.83
N ALA A 64 -27.45 -9.50 -0.54
CA ALA A 64 -26.94 -8.24 -0.05
C ALA A 64 -25.67 -8.41 0.77
N THR A 65 -24.55 -8.60 0.09
CA THR A 65 -23.28 -8.28 0.72
C THR A 65 -23.13 -6.77 0.61
N THR A 66 -23.19 -6.08 1.75
CA THR A 66 -23.18 -4.63 1.77
C THR A 66 -21.83 -4.04 2.16
N GLU A 67 -20.98 -4.85 2.76
CA GLU A 67 -19.66 -4.42 3.19
C GLU A 67 -18.59 -5.33 2.64
N PHE A 68 -17.54 -4.71 2.10
CA PHE A 68 -16.36 -5.41 1.58
C PHE A 68 -15.10 -4.88 2.25
N ASN A 69 -14.13 -5.77 2.40
CA ASN A 69 -12.75 -5.39 2.71
C ASN A 69 -11.94 -5.38 1.43
N ILE A 70 -11.12 -4.37 1.26
CA ILE A 70 -10.11 -4.35 0.21
C ILE A 70 -8.73 -4.33 0.87
N ALA A 71 -7.85 -5.22 0.42
CA ALA A 71 -6.50 -5.35 0.94
C ALA A 71 -5.51 -5.21 -0.19
N LEU A 72 -4.49 -4.40 0.05
CA LEU A 72 -3.44 -4.07 -0.91
C LEU A 72 -2.11 -4.53 -0.34
N SER A 73 -1.39 -5.36 -1.08
CA SER A 73 -0.12 -5.93 -0.62
C SER A 73 1.05 -5.40 -1.45
N LEU A 74 2.12 -5.03 -0.75
CA LEU A 74 3.35 -4.53 -1.35
C LEU A 74 4.52 -5.38 -0.86
N LYS A 75 5.27 -5.92 -1.80
CA LYS A 75 6.57 -6.53 -1.53
C LYS A 75 7.64 -5.46 -1.64
N PHE A 76 8.51 -5.37 -0.66
CA PHE A 76 9.48 -4.28 -0.60
C PHE A 76 10.86 -4.76 -0.19
N SER A 77 11.86 -3.97 -0.54
CA SER A 77 13.23 -4.12 -0.07
C SER A 77 13.87 -2.75 0.08
N LEU A 78 14.59 -2.56 1.17
CA LEU A 78 15.39 -1.37 1.40
C LEU A 78 16.86 -1.77 1.26
N ILE A 79 17.53 -1.24 0.26
CA ILE A 79 18.88 -1.63 -0.13
C ILE A 79 19.80 -0.44 0.10
N ALA A 80 20.90 -0.65 0.83
CA ALA A 80 21.91 0.37 1.05
C ALA A 80 22.64 0.67 -0.25
N ARG A 81 23.32 1.81 -0.28
CA ARG A 81 24.08 2.26 -1.44
C ARG A 81 25.13 1.26 -1.90
N ASP A 82 25.71 0.51 -0.97
CA ASP A 82 26.72 -0.52 -1.26
C ASP A 82 26.11 -1.86 -1.71
N GLY A 83 24.77 -1.94 -1.80
CA GLY A 83 24.06 -3.13 -2.22
C GLY A 83 23.62 -4.06 -1.10
N LYS A 84 23.93 -3.73 0.15
CA LYS A 84 23.49 -4.55 1.29
C LYS A 84 22.03 -4.31 1.61
N PRO A 85 21.25 -5.38 1.84
CA PRO A 85 19.87 -5.21 2.27
C PRO A 85 19.82 -4.68 3.70
N LEU A 86 19.12 -3.56 3.91
CA LEU A 86 18.91 -2.96 5.21
C LEU A 86 17.60 -3.41 5.84
N ALA A 87 16.59 -3.64 5.04
CA ALA A 87 15.31 -4.17 5.47
C ALA A 87 14.68 -4.96 4.32
N GLY A 88 13.99 -6.04 4.66
CA GLY A 88 13.40 -6.92 3.67
C GLY A 88 14.43 -7.86 3.02
N PRO A 89 13.99 -8.60 2.00
CA PRO A 89 12.67 -8.51 1.37
C PRO A 89 11.55 -8.85 2.35
N GLY A 90 10.47 -8.08 2.25
CA GLY A 90 9.32 -8.26 3.12
C GLY A 90 8.03 -7.92 2.39
N GLU A 91 6.91 -8.14 3.05
CA GLU A 91 5.59 -7.81 2.52
C GLU A 91 4.80 -7.07 3.58
N VAL A 92 4.12 -6.01 3.17
CA VAL A 92 3.21 -5.25 4.01
C VAL A 92 1.85 -5.21 3.33
N THR A 93 0.79 -5.28 4.12
CA THR A 93 -0.58 -5.24 3.62
C THR A 93 -1.34 -4.14 4.34
N GLY A 94 -1.98 -3.28 3.56
CA GLY A 94 -2.91 -2.28 4.06
C GLY A 94 -4.32 -2.63 3.62
N SER A 95 -5.30 -2.26 4.43
CA SER A 95 -6.69 -2.61 4.16
C SER A 95 -7.64 -1.55 4.66
N THR A 96 -8.85 -1.57 4.10
CA THR A 96 -9.97 -0.79 4.58
C THR A 96 -11.26 -1.49 4.24
N SER A 97 -12.35 -1.09 4.89
CA SER A 97 -13.69 -1.55 4.57
C SER A 97 -14.42 -0.50 3.76
N PHE A 98 -15.32 -0.93 2.92
CA PHE A 98 -16.21 -0.01 2.22
C PHE A 98 -17.59 -0.62 2.04
N PHE A 99 -18.59 0.25 1.95
CA PHE A 99 -19.97 -0.15 1.74
C PHE A 99 -20.35 0.03 0.28
N VAL A 100 -21.01 -0.98 -0.27
CA VAL A 100 -21.50 -0.92 -1.65
C VAL A 100 -22.90 -0.31 -1.62
N THR A 101 -23.05 0.82 -2.29
CA THR A 101 -24.33 1.51 -2.40
C THR A 101 -25.01 1.24 -3.74
N SER A 102 -24.40 1.66 -4.84
CA SER A 102 -25.01 1.51 -6.17
C SER A 102 -24.02 1.00 -7.22
N ASP A 103 -22.73 1.23 -7.04
CA ASP A 103 -21.71 0.87 -8.01
C ASP A 103 -20.44 0.40 -7.28
N VAL A 104 -20.19 -0.91 -7.35
CA VAL A 104 -19.05 -1.55 -6.70
C VAL A 104 -17.72 -0.92 -7.17
N THR A 105 -17.58 -0.66 -8.47
CA THR A 105 -16.34 -0.13 -9.02
C THR A 105 -16.04 1.27 -8.50
N THR A 106 -17.04 2.13 -8.43
CA THR A 106 -16.87 3.49 -7.90
C THR A 106 -16.56 3.48 -6.42
N ASP A 107 -17.30 2.67 -5.66
CA ASP A 107 -17.10 2.56 -4.21
C ASP A 107 -15.70 2.01 -3.89
N GLU A 108 -15.23 1.04 -4.66
CA GLU A 108 -13.88 0.49 -4.53
C GLU A 108 -12.81 1.54 -4.83
N ARG A 109 -12.98 2.34 -5.87
CA ARG A 109 -12.04 3.41 -6.22
C ARG A 109 -11.93 4.45 -5.11
N GLN A 110 -13.02 4.73 -4.41
CA GLN A 110 -13.00 5.64 -3.27
C GLN A 110 -12.34 5.03 -2.05
N ALA A 111 -12.39 3.70 -1.91
CA ALA A 111 -11.79 2.99 -0.79
C ALA A 111 -10.27 2.77 -0.97
N LEU A 112 -9.77 2.65 -2.20
CA LEU A 112 -8.36 2.39 -2.47
C LEU A 112 -7.40 3.38 -1.81
N PRO A 113 -7.65 4.71 -1.82
CA PRO A 113 -6.77 5.64 -1.12
C PRO A 113 -6.66 5.35 0.39
N LEU A 114 -7.73 4.92 1.03
CA LEU A 114 -7.73 4.59 2.45
C LEU A 114 -6.90 3.34 2.74
N ALA A 115 -7.04 2.30 1.92
CA ALA A 115 -6.22 1.11 2.02
C ALA A 115 -4.73 1.44 1.80
N THR A 116 -4.45 2.35 0.87
CA THR A 116 -3.10 2.80 0.55
C THR A 116 -2.50 3.58 1.72
N GLU A 117 -3.27 4.43 2.38
CA GLU A 117 -2.82 5.15 3.58
C GLU A 117 -2.48 4.19 4.71
N ASP A 118 -3.30 3.16 4.92
CA ASP A 118 -3.02 2.13 5.92
C ASP A 118 -1.73 1.39 5.59
N LEU A 119 -1.54 1.01 4.33
CA LEU A 119 -0.31 0.36 3.88
C LEU A 119 0.91 1.26 4.11
N ALA A 120 0.81 2.53 3.72
CA ALA A 120 1.91 3.48 3.87
C ALA A 120 2.30 3.68 5.33
N THR A 121 1.32 3.81 6.21
CA THR A 121 1.54 3.94 7.65
C THR A 121 2.27 2.71 8.19
N ARG A 122 1.81 1.52 7.84
CA ARG A 122 2.43 0.27 8.29
C ARG A 122 3.85 0.10 7.77
N LEU A 123 4.09 0.43 6.50
CA LEU A 123 5.40 0.31 5.88
C LEU A 123 6.40 1.26 6.55
N VAL A 124 6.05 2.53 6.67
CA VAL A 124 6.93 3.54 7.25
C VAL A 124 7.21 3.24 8.72
N THR A 125 6.20 2.83 9.48
CA THR A 125 6.36 2.44 10.87
C THR A 125 7.32 1.25 11.00
N GLN A 126 7.14 0.23 10.16
CA GLN A 126 7.99 -0.95 10.16
C GLN A 126 9.45 -0.60 9.86
N LEU A 127 9.69 0.26 8.87
CA LEU A 127 11.05 0.69 8.50
C LEU A 127 11.66 1.59 9.56
N SER A 128 10.88 2.48 10.18
CA SER A 128 11.36 3.40 11.21
C SER A 128 11.71 2.67 12.50
N GLU A 129 10.92 1.67 12.87
CA GLU A 129 11.13 0.90 14.11
C GLU A 129 12.14 -0.24 13.96
N GLY A 130 12.37 -0.67 12.74
CA GLY A 130 13.27 -1.79 12.44
C GLY A 130 14.76 -1.44 12.46
N TRP A 131 15.10 -0.21 12.80
CA TRP A 131 16.48 0.29 12.84
C TRP A 131 17.02 0.31 14.28
#